data_1aba18dfd01b1b59817136582bf9c2e5
#
_entry.id   1aba18dfd01b1b59817136582bf9c2e5
#
_cell.length_a   1.000
_cell.length_b   1.000
_cell.length_c   1.000
_cell.angle_alpha   90.00
_cell.angle_beta   90.00
_cell.angle_gamma   90.00
#
_symmetry.space_group_name_H-M   'P 1'
#
loop_
_entity.id
_entity.type
_entity.pdbx_description
1 polymer ?
#
loop_
_entity_poly.entity_id
_entity_poly.type
_entity_poly.pdbx_seq_one_letter_code
_entity_poly.pdbx_strand_id
1 'polypeptide(L)'
;MITLKNVSKTFTTPEGPLRAVVSASLQINEGDVYGIIGFSGAGKSTLLRTINLLEKPDPNEEASIVVDGKEMTRLDKTELNKARQSIGMIFQHFNLLNNRTVSENISFPLEIAGKPRAERNKRVQECLEIVGLSDKAKAYPAKLSGGQKQRVAIARALANEPKVLLCDEPTSSVDPQTTGTILAFLKQINERFGITIVIVTHEMEVVKGICGKVAVMENGRVVERFALGDETFVPQSDIAKFLLRDRVAPATYLNEYVTSI
;
A
#
# COMPACT_ATOMS: atom_id res chain seq x y z
N MET A 1 -14.80 -2.81 -1.74
CA MET A 1 -13.96 -1.59 -1.77
C MET A 1 -13.17 -1.47 -3.06
N ILE A 2 -12.38 -2.49 -3.44
CA ILE A 2 -11.62 -2.49 -4.71
C ILE A 2 -12.01 -3.70 -5.54
N THR A 3 -12.29 -3.51 -6.82
CA THR A 3 -12.56 -4.59 -7.78
C THR A 3 -11.74 -4.35 -9.04
N LEU A 4 -10.91 -5.32 -9.40
CA LEU A 4 -10.19 -5.38 -10.66
C LEU A 4 -10.80 -6.49 -11.51
N LYS A 5 -11.07 -6.24 -12.81
CA LYS A 5 -11.53 -7.24 -13.77
C LYS A 5 -10.67 -7.16 -15.03
N ASN A 6 -10.12 -8.27 -15.45
CA ASN A 6 -9.36 -8.44 -16.70
C ASN A 6 -8.30 -7.37 -16.97
N VAL A 7 -7.64 -6.88 -15.88
CA VAL A 7 -6.63 -5.83 -15.96
C VAL A 7 -5.34 -6.39 -16.54
N SER A 8 -4.84 -5.78 -17.61
CA SER A 8 -3.55 -6.11 -18.22
C SER A 8 -2.69 -4.87 -18.33
N LYS A 9 -1.36 -5.04 -18.27
CA LYS A 9 -0.39 -3.99 -18.50
C LYS A 9 0.84 -4.51 -19.20
N THR A 10 1.13 -3.92 -20.33
CA THR A 10 2.30 -4.20 -21.16
C THR A 10 3.18 -2.95 -21.23
N PHE A 11 4.48 -3.11 -21.06
CA PHE A 11 5.48 -2.07 -21.28
C PHE A 11 6.22 -2.36 -22.58
N THR A 12 6.53 -1.32 -23.33
CA THR A 12 7.46 -1.41 -24.47
C THR A 12 8.88 -1.27 -23.94
N THR A 13 9.71 -2.29 -24.15
CA THR A 13 11.12 -2.27 -23.80
C THR A 13 11.99 -2.42 -25.06
N PRO A 14 13.30 -2.11 -25.00
CA PRO A 14 14.20 -2.35 -26.12
C PRO A 14 14.26 -3.81 -26.58
N GLU A 15 13.97 -4.74 -25.66
CA GLU A 15 13.98 -6.20 -25.89
C GLU A 15 12.63 -6.72 -26.38
N GLY A 16 11.63 -5.84 -26.52
CA GLY A 16 10.27 -6.19 -26.94
C GLY A 16 9.20 -5.91 -25.87
N PRO A 17 7.96 -6.31 -26.10
CA PRO A 17 6.87 -6.06 -25.17
C PRO A 17 6.99 -6.92 -23.90
N LEU A 18 7.04 -6.28 -22.74
CA LEU A 18 7.02 -6.92 -21.43
C LEU A 18 5.59 -6.88 -20.87
N ARG A 19 4.94 -8.04 -20.78
CA ARG A 19 3.60 -8.19 -20.19
C ARG A 19 3.71 -8.29 -18.66
N ALA A 20 3.72 -7.14 -17.98
CA ALA A 20 3.89 -7.07 -16.53
C ALA A 20 2.65 -7.51 -15.73
N VAL A 21 1.45 -7.33 -16.30
CA VAL A 21 0.18 -7.81 -15.72
C VAL A 21 -0.64 -8.43 -16.85
N VAL A 22 -1.25 -9.59 -16.59
CA VAL A 22 -1.97 -10.37 -17.62
C VAL A 22 -3.34 -10.81 -17.06
N SER A 23 -4.40 -10.15 -17.53
CA SER A 23 -5.81 -10.44 -17.19
C SER A 23 -6.06 -10.63 -15.68
N ALA A 24 -5.46 -9.74 -14.87
CA ALA A 24 -5.61 -9.83 -13.43
C ALA A 24 -7.03 -9.43 -13.01
N SER A 25 -7.64 -10.27 -12.17
CA SER A 25 -8.94 -9.98 -11.54
C SER A 25 -8.81 -10.20 -10.05
N LEU A 26 -9.28 -9.24 -9.23
CA LEU A 26 -9.11 -9.24 -7.80
C LEU A 26 -10.26 -8.50 -7.13
N GLN A 27 -10.70 -8.97 -5.97
CA GLN A 27 -11.70 -8.29 -5.15
C GLN A 27 -11.15 -8.12 -3.72
N ILE A 28 -11.19 -6.89 -3.21
CA ILE A 28 -10.75 -6.53 -1.87
C ILE A 28 -11.92 -5.82 -1.19
N ASN A 29 -12.32 -6.32 -0.02
CA ASN A 29 -13.44 -5.75 0.72
C ASN A 29 -12.99 -4.53 1.54
N GLU A 30 -13.97 -3.77 2.00
CA GLU A 30 -13.72 -2.65 2.91
C GLU A 30 -13.14 -3.15 4.23
N GLY A 31 -12.12 -2.44 4.73
CA GLY A 31 -11.42 -2.79 5.96
C GLY A 31 -10.43 -3.96 5.85
N ASP A 32 -10.34 -4.63 4.68
CA ASP A 32 -9.33 -5.69 4.51
C ASP A 32 -7.91 -5.13 4.61
N VAL A 33 -7.00 -5.89 5.22
CA VAL A 33 -5.57 -5.79 4.99
C VAL A 33 -5.20 -6.92 4.04
N TYR A 34 -4.92 -6.57 2.79
CA TYR A 34 -4.77 -7.50 1.68
C TYR A 34 -3.33 -7.54 1.17
N GLY A 35 -2.72 -8.71 1.16
CA GLY A 35 -1.38 -8.94 0.64
C GLY A 35 -1.40 -9.33 -0.85
N ILE A 36 -0.51 -8.75 -1.65
CA ILE A 36 -0.18 -9.23 -3.00
C ILE A 36 1.28 -9.67 -2.96
N ILE A 37 1.51 -10.96 -3.09
CA ILE A 37 2.83 -11.58 -2.95
C ILE A 37 3.29 -12.23 -4.24
N GLY A 38 4.59 -12.44 -4.37
CA GLY A 38 5.19 -13.04 -5.55
C GLY A 38 6.70 -12.75 -5.62
N PHE A 39 7.43 -13.47 -6.44
CA PHE A 39 8.85 -13.20 -6.66
C PHE A 39 9.10 -11.81 -7.27
N SER A 40 10.35 -11.34 -7.20
CA SER A 40 10.72 -10.11 -7.90
C SER A 40 10.41 -10.23 -9.39
N GLY A 41 9.86 -9.17 -10.00
CA GLY A 41 9.44 -9.19 -11.41
C GLY A 41 8.07 -9.83 -11.68
N ALA A 42 7.35 -10.36 -10.68
CA ALA A 42 6.02 -10.97 -10.88
C ALA A 42 4.91 -9.99 -11.29
N GLY A 43 5.18 -8.67 -11.31
CA GLY A 43 4.19 -7.65 -11.72
C GLY A 43 3.41 -7.00 -10.57
N LYS A 44 3.74 -7.31 -9.31
CA LYS A 44 3.01 -6.85 -8.11
C LYS A 44 2.85 -5.33 -8.01
N SER A 45 3.97 -4.61 -8.07
CA SER A 45 3.97 -3.13 -7.99
C SER A 45 3.22 -2.51 -9.16
N THR A 46 3.31 -3.12 -10.35
CA THR A 46 2.55 -2.69 -11.52
C THR A 46 1.05 -2.87 -11.26
N LEU A 47 0.61 -4.04 -10.79
CA LEU A 47 -0.79 -4.28 -10.46
C LEU A 47 -1.28 -3.30 -9.38
N LEU A 48 -0.51 -3.08 -8.31
CA LEU A 48 -0.86 -2.11 -7.26
C LEU A 48 -1.07 -0.71 -7.84
N ARG A 49 -0.16 -0.27 -8.72
CA ARG A 49 -0.21 1.07 -9.34
C ARG A 49 -1.32 1.22 -10.38
N THR A 50 -1.90 0.13 -10.88
CA THR A 50 -3.10 0.22 -11.73
C THR A 50 -4.33 0.59 -10.92
N ILE A 51 -4.41 0.26 -9.62
CA ILE A 51 -5.56 0.57 -8.77
C ILE A 51 -5.85 2.08 -8.73
N ASN A 52 -4.81 2.91 -8.67
CA ASN A 52 -4.94 4.37 -8.67
C ASN A 52 -4.60 5.01 -10.04
N LEU A 53 -4.46 4.18 -11.09
CA LEU A 53 -4.08 4.59 -12.44
C LEU A 53 -2.77 5.40 -12.53
N LEU A 54 -1.82 5.20 -11.59
CA LEU A 54 -0.43 5.63 -11.81
C LEU A 54 0.17 4.88 -12.99
N GLU A 55 -0.15 3.58 -13.12
CA GLU A 55 0.04 2.80 -14.33
C GLU A 55 -1.33 2.59 -14.99
N LYS A 56 -1.49 3.13 -16.19
CA LYS A 56 -2.72 2.92 -16.96
C LYS A 56 -2.74 1.49 -17.49
N PRO A 57 -3.83 0.74 -17.32
CA PRO A 57 -3.97 -0.58 -17.95
C PRO A 57 -3.95 -0.47 -19.48
N ASP A 58 -3.66 -1.57 -20.13
CA ASP A 58 -3.80 -1.69 -21.58
C ASP A 58 -5.27 -1.47 -21.96
N PRO A 59 -5.57 -0.84 -23.11
CA PRO A 59 -6.93 -0.67 -23.58
C PRO A 59 -7.62 -2.03 -23.75
N ASN A 60 -8.72 -2.23 -23.05
CA ASN A 60 -9.56 -3.41 -23.14
C ASN A 60 -10.97 -3.03 -22.66
N GLU A 61 -12.00 -3.27 -23.49
CA GLU A 61 -13.40 -2.95 -23.16
C GLU A 61 -13.93 -3.74 -21.95
N GLU A 62 -13.39 -4.94 -21.69
CA GLU A 62 -13.75 -5.77 -20.55
C GLU A 62 -12.99 -5.43 -19.28
N ALA A 63 -11.93 -4.61 -19.36
CA ALA A 63 -11.15 -4.21 -18.20
C ALA A 63 -11.90 -3.16 -17.37
N SER A 64 -11.95 -3.39 -16.06
CA SER A 64 -12.60 -2.48 -15.10
C SER A 64 -11.76 -2.39 -13.83
N ILE A 65 -11.64 -1.18 -13.31
CA ILE A 65 -10.98 -0.87 -12.03
C ILE A 65 -11.92 -0.01 -11.21
N VAL A 66 -12.62 -0.63 -10.27
CA VAL A 66 -13.54 0.07 -9.37
C VAL A 66 -12.86 0.27 -8.02
N VAL A 67 -12.83 1.50 -7.53
CA VAL A 67 -12.35 1.86 -6.18
C VAL A 67 -13.39 2.75 -5.51
N ASP A 68 -13.84 2.35 -4.32
CA ASP A 68 -14.87 3.07 -3.56
C ASP A 68 -16.11 3.39 -4.43
N GLY A 69 -16.58 2.41 -5.21
CA GLY A 69 -17.73 2.52 -6.10
C GLY A 69 -17.50 3.33 -7.39
N LYS A 70 -16.29 3.85 -7.62
CA LYS A 70 -15.95 4.64 -8.82
C LYS A 70 -15.19 3.79 -9.83
N GLU A 71 -15.67 3.77 -11.08
CA GLU A 71 -14.95 3.15 -12.21
C GLU A 71 -13.80 4.05 -12.66
N MET A 72 -12.60 3.77 -12.18
CA MET A 72 -11.41 4.62 -12.33
C MET A 72 -11.01 4.83 -13.79
N THR A 73 -11.20 3.82 -14.64
CA THR A 73 -10.76 3.84 -16.05
C THR A 73 -11.60 4.76 -16.92
N ARG A 74 -12.80 5.16 -16.46
CA ARG A 74 -13.74 6.02 -17.18
C ARG A 74 -13.77 7.47 -16.69
N LEU A 75 -13.02 7.77 -15.61
CA LEU A 75 -12.95 9.13 -15.06
C LEU A 75 -12.15 10.05 -15.99
N ASP A 76 -12.61 11.28 -16.13
CA ASP A 76 -11.80 12.33 -16.72
C ASP A 76 -10.62 12.71 -15.81
N LYS A 77 -9.71 13.57 -16.29
CA LYS A 77 -8.52 13.97 -15.53
C LYS A 77 -8.85 14.63 -14.19
N THR A 78 -9.89 15.44 -14.13
CA THR A 78 -10.31 16.19 -12.93
C THR A 78 -10.93 15.24 -11.91
N GLU A 79 -11.84 14.39 -12.37
CA GLU A 79 -12.49 13.36 -11.56
C GLU A 79 -11.48 12.35 -11.00
N LEU A 80 -10.53 11.91 -11.84
CA LEU A 80 -9.45 11.01 -11.45
C LEU A 80 -8.56 11.63 -10.36
N ASN A 81 -8.17 12.91 -10.52
CA ASN A 81 -7.39 13.60 -9.50
C ASN A 81 -8.17 13.73 -8.18
N LYS A 82 -9.48 13.95 -8.23
CA LYS A 82 -10.33 13.97 -7.05
C LYS A 82 -10.47 12.57 -6.42
N ALA A 83 -10.64 11.53 -7.24
CA ALA A 83 -10.71 10.15 -6.75
C ALA A 83 -9.40 9.71 -6.06
N ARG A 84 -8.25 10.11 -6.60
CA ARG A 84 -6.93 9.82 -5.99
C ARG A 84 -6.73 10.45 -4.61
N GLN A 85 -7.46 11.50 -4.25
CA GLN A 85 -7.37 12.08 -2.90
C GLN A 85 -7.87 11.12 -1.81
N SER A 86 -8.77 10.19 -2.15
CA SER A 86 -9.23 9.13 -1.24
C SER A 86 -8.34 7.88 -1.23
N ILE A 87 -7.22 7.90 -1.97
CA ILE A 87 -6.28 6.78 -2.09
C ILE A 87 -4.90 7.25 -1.66
N GLY A 88 -4.44 6.84 -0.48
CA GLY A 88 -3.07 7.07 -0.02
C GLY A 88 -2.11 6.10 -0.71
N MET A 89 -0.87 6.54 -0.95
CA MET A 89 0.19 5.70 -1.51
C MET A 89 1.47 5.81 -0.70
N ILE A 90 1.99 4.67 -0.29
CA ILE A 90 3.31 4.52 0.34
C ILE A 90 4.20 3.81 -0.68
N PHE A 91 5.33 4.43 -1.01
CA PHE A 91 6.28 3.94 -2.00
C PHE A 91 7.47 3.25 -1.33
N GLN A 92 8.10 2.34 -2.04
CA GLN A 92 9.29 1.62 -1.61
C GLN A 92 10.45 2.54 -1.16
N HIS A 93 10.68 3.64 -1.83
CA HIS A 93 11.77 4.60 -1.56
C HIS A 93 11.26 5.90 -0.92
N PHE A 94 10.36 5.85 0.05
CA PHE A 94 9.79 6.98 0.78
C PHE A 94 9.24 8.13 -0.10
N ASN A 95 9.92 8.51 -1.18
CA ASN A 95 9.62 9.59 -2.12
C ASN A 95 9.28 10.92 -1.41
N LEU A 96 10.05 11.27 -0.38
CA LEU A 96 9.92 12.54 0.32
C LEU A 96 10.51 13.68 -0.51
N LEU A 97 9.89 14.84 -0.40
CA LEU A 97 10.38 16.07 -0.99
C LEU A 97 11.55 16.59 -0.13
N ASN A 98 12.79 16.42 -0.62
CA ASN A 98 14.01 16.72 0.13
C ASN A 98 14.20 18.20 0.45
N ASN A 99 13.58 19.10 -0.33
CA ASN A 99 13.58 20.54 -0.15
C ASN A 99 12.45 21.05 0.75
N ARG A 100 11.65 20.14 1.35
CA ARG A 100 10.57 20.44 2.28
C ARG A 100 10.81 19.78 3.64
N THR A 101 10.36 20.41 4.70
CA THR A 101 10.34 19.85 6.05
C THR A 101 9.38 18.68 6.16
N VAL A 102 9.40 17.97 7.29
CA VAL A 102 8.43 16.91 7.62
C VAL A 102 7.00 17.42 7.54
N SER A 103 6.70 18.54 8.22
CA SER A 103 5.37 19.16 8.17
C SER A 103 4.93 19.51 6.75
N GLU A 104 5.82 20.07 5.95
CA GLU A 104 5.53 20.44 4.58
C GLU A 104 5.35 19.24 3.66
N ASN A 105 6.06 18.12 3.90
CA ASN A 105 5.81 16.87 3.20
C ASN A 105 4.40 16.33 3.49
N ILE A 106 3.96 16.38 4.75
CA ILE A 106 2.63 15.92 5.15
C ILE A 106 1.55 16.89 4.64
N SER A 107 1.83 18.21 4.63
CA SER A 107 0.92 19.24 4.12
C SER A 107 0.71 19.15 2.61
N PHE A 108 1.67 18.63 1.86
CA PHE A 108 1.67 18.69 0.39
C PHE A 108 0.42 18.12 -0.29
N PRO A 109 -0.08 16.89 0.05
CA PRO A 109 -1.33 16.40 -0.53
C PRO A 109 -2.55 17.28 -0.18
N LEU A 110 -2.58 17.91 0.99
CA LEU A 110 -3.64 18.84 1.39
C LEU A 110 -3.57 20.16 0.62
N GLU A 111 -2.36 20.61 0.26
CA GLU A 111 -2.15 21.77 -0.62
C GLU A 111 -2.72 21.50 -2.02
N ILE A 112 -2.43 20.34 -2.58
CA ILE A 112 -2.98 19.90 -3.88
C ILE A 112 -4.50 19.77 -3.83
N ALA A 113 -5.05 19.32 -2.70
CA ALA A 113 -6.49 19.22 -2.47
C ALA A 113 -7.18 20.59 -2.25
N GLY A 114 -6.41 21.70 -2.23
CA GLY A 114 -6.94 23.07 -2.04
C GLY A 114 -7.42 23.36 -0.62
N LYS A 115 -6.99 22.61 0.38
CA LYS A 115 -7.41 22.80 1.78
C LYS A 115 -6.88 24.11 2.36
N PRO A 116 -7.70 24.88 3.11
CA PRO A 116 -7.28 26.10 3.79
C PRO A 116 -6.10 25.85 4.73
N ARG A 117 -5.22 26.88 4.89
CA ARG A 117 -4.00 26.74 5.71
C ARG A 117 -4.27 26.31 7.16
N ALA A 118 -5.35 26.79 7.76
CA ALA A 118 -5.72 26.43 9.13
C ALA A 118 -6.06 24.92 9.25
N GLU A 119 -6.86 24.38 8.31
CA GLU A 119 -7.18 22.95 8.25
C GLU A 119 -5.93 22.10 8.03
N ARG A 120 -5.05 22.53 7.09
CA ARG A 120 -3.78 21.84 6.83
C ARG A 120 -2.92 21.73 8.07
N ASN A 121 -2.72 22.84 8.80
CA ASN A 121 -1.90 22.87 9.99
C ASN A 121 -2.44 21.92 11.07
N LYS A 122 -3.76 21.94 11.31
CA LYS A 122 -4.41 21.02 12.25
C LYS A 122 -4.20 19.57 11.83
N ARG A 123 -4.48 19.23 10.55
CA ARG A 123 -4.34 17.86 10.05
C ARG A 123 -2.90 17.36 10.06
N VAL A 124 -1.94 18.22 9.73
CA VAL A 124 -0.51 17.91 9.81
C VAL A 124 -0.12 17.53 11.24
N GLN A 125 -0.59 18.28 12.25
CA GLN A 125 -0.31 17.98 13.65
C GLN A 125 -0.89 16.63 14.05
N GLU A 126 -2.14 16.33 13.69
CA GLU A 126 -2.77 15.02 13.94
C GLU A 126 -1.98 13.88 13.29
N CYS A 127 -1.54 14.06 12.03
CA CYS A 127 -0.74 13.05 11.34
C CYS A 127 0.63 12.83 12.00
N LEU A 128 1.27 13.90 12.49
CA LEU A 128 2.54 13.81 13.22
C LEU A 128 2.39 13.06 14.54
N GLU A 129 1.30 13.28 15.26
CA GLU A 129 0.96 12.55 16.51
C GLU A 129 0.73 11.07 16.23
N ILE A 130 -0.04 10.72 15.19
CA ILE A 130 -0.30 9.32 14.80
C ILE A 130 1.01 8.56 14.59
N VAL A 131 2.03 9.17 13.97
CA VAL A 131 3.30 8.49 13.67
C VAL A 131 4.41 8.78 14.69
N GLY A 132 4.12 9.50 15.78
CA GLY A 132 5.09 9.80 16.86
C GLY A 132 6.28 10.63 16.38
N LEU A 133 6.05 11.68 15.57
CA LEU A 133 7.11 12.54 15.02
C LEU A 133 6.85 14.05 15.22
N SER A 134 6.08 14.42 16.24
CA SER A 134 5.76 15.82 16.52
C SER A 134 7.00 16.68 16.78
N ASP A 135 8.04 16.12 17.42
CA ASP A 135 9.33 16.75 17.66
C ASP A 135 10.17 16.98 16.38
N LYS A 136 9.87 16.27 15.30
CA LYS A 136 10.57 16.35 14.01
C LYS A 136 9.87 17.22 12.96
N ALA A 137 8.78 17.89 13.31
CA ALA A 137 7.95 18.68 12.39
C ALA A 137 8.74 19.62 11.47
N LYS A 138 9.78 20.28 12.00
CA LYS A 138 10.66 21.23 11.27
C LYS A 138 11.91 20.60 10.66
N ALA A 139 12.15 19.30 10.87
CA ALA A 139 13.30 18.60 10.30
C ALA A 139 13.14 18.38 8.80
N TYR A 140 14.26 18.32 8.09
CA TYR A 140 14.30 17.92 6.67
C TYR A 140 14.57 16.41 6.54
N PRO A 141 14.12 15.75 5.45
CA PRO A 141 14.32 14.32 5.25
C PRO A 141 15.77 13.83 5.41
N ALA A 142 16.76 14.67 5.03
CA ALA A 142 18.19 14.34 5.18
C ALA A 142 18.63 14.14 6.65
N LYS A 143 17.87 14.64 7.63
CA LYS A 143 18.16 14.53 9.06
C LYS A 143 17.40 13.38 9.74
N LEU A 144 16.69 12.55 8.98
CA LEU A 144 15.85 11.47 9.50
C LEU A 144 16.49 10.10 9.23
N SER A 145 16.28 9.17 10.17
CA SER A 145 16.56 7.73 9.92
C SER A 145 15.62 7.15 8.87
N GLY A 146 15.93 5.96 8.34
CA GLY A 146 15.07 5.24 7.38
C GLY A 146 13.65 5.03 7.91
N GLY A 147 13.52 4.55 9.15
CA GLY A 147 12.23 4.35 9.80
C GLY A 147 11.46 5.65 10.05
N GLN A 148 12.15 6.75 10.39
CA GLN A 148 11.51 8.06 10.49
C GLN A 148 11.02 8.55 9.14
N LYS A 149 11.80 8.39 8.06
CA LYS A 149 11.36 8.72 6.68
C LYS A 149 10.12 7.93 6.30
N GLN A 150 10.07 6.65 6.63
CA GLN A 150 8.90 5.80 6.34
C GLN A 150 7.68 6.26 7.12
N ARG A 151 7.82 6.60 8.40
CA ARG A 151 6.72 7.17 9.19
C ARG A 151 6.22 8.51 8.63
N VAL A 152 7.09 9.35 8.11
CA VAL A 152 6.69 10.59 7.40
C VAL A 152 5.93 10.24 6.10
N ALA A 153 6.36 9.23 5.35
CA ALA A 153 5.65 8.78 4.15
C ALA A 153 4.24 8.24 4.47
N ILE A 154 4.10 7.50 5.59
CA ILE A 154 2.80 7.05 6.10
C ILE A 154 1.93 8.26 6.49
N ALA A 155 2.45 9.19 7.30
CA ALA A 155 1.73 10.41 7.71
C ALA A 155 1.24 11.22 6.51
N ARG A 156 2.09 11.38 5.49
CA ARG A 156 1.73 12.05 4.23
C ARG A 156 0.61 11.31 3.48
N ALA A 157 0.66 9.99 3.43
CA ALA A 157 -0.38 9.19 2.79
C ALA A 157 -1.73 9.29 3.51
N LEU A 158 -1.72 9.50 4.83
CA LEU A 158 -2.93 9.66 5.67
C LEU A 158 -3.52 11.07 5.67
N ALA A 159 -2.79 12.07 5.16
CA ALA A 159 -3.17 13.48 5.29
C ALA A 159 -4.58 13.79 4.76
N ASN A 160 -4.95 13.24 3.61
CA ASN A 160 -6.28 13.42 2.99
C ASN A 160 -7.37 12.47 3.53
N GLU A 161 -7.15 11.78 4.65
CA GLU A 161 -8.11 10.81 5.22
C GLU A 161 -8.55 9.77 4.18
N PRO A 162 -7.59 9.01 3.62
CA PRO A 162 -7.89 8.08 2.54
C PRO A 162 -8.76 6.92 3.03
N LYS A 163 -9.60 6.39 2.15
CA LYS A 163 -10.35 5.13 2.38
C LYS A 163 -9.52 3.90 2.03
N VAL A 164 -8.54 4.08 1.14
CA VAL A 164 -7.65 3.02 0.67
C VAL A 164 -6.20 3.48 0.84
N LEU A 165 -5.35 2.60 1.35
CA LEU A 165 -3.91 2.79 1.44
C LEU A 165 -3.20 1.72 0.62
N LEU A 166 -2.49 2.14 -0.41
CA LEU A 166 -1.68 1.28 -1.26
C LEU A 166 -0.22 1.33 -0.78
N CYS A 167 0.36 0.18 -0.44
CA CYS A 167 1.70 0.07 0.10
C CYS A 167 2.58 -0.78 -0.83
N ASP A 168 3.51 -0.13 -1.52
CA ASP A 168 4.45 -0.76 -2.43
C ASP A 168 5.75 -1.05 -1.67
N GLU A 169 5.92 -2.27 -1.17
CA GLU A 169 7.06 -2.74 -0.38
C GLU A 169 7.40 -1.80 0.81
N PRO A 170 6.48 -1.56 1.74
CA PRO A 170 6.61 -0.50 2.75
C PRO A 170 7.74 -0.73 3.76
N THR A 171 8.35 -1.91 3.79
CA THR A 171 9.39 -2.30 4.75
C THR A 171 10.76 -2.58 4.11
N SER A 172 10.85 -2.68 2.79
CA SER A 172 12.07 -3.07 2.08
C SER A 172 13.28 -2.12 2.25
N SER A 173 13.03 -0.88 2.65
CA SER A 173 14.07 0.15 2.85
C SER A 173 14.38 0.45 4.32
N VAL A 174 13.94 -0.39 5.25
CA VAL A 174 14.17 -0.23 6.69
C VAL A 174 14.74 -1.51 7.29
N ASP A 175 15.36 -1.39 8.47
CA ASP A 175 15.88 -2.53 9.21
C ASP A 175 14.77 -3.41 9.83
N PRO A 176 15.05 -4.68 10.18
CA PRO A 176 14.03 -5.61 10.70
C PRO A 176 13.31 -5.12 11.97
N GLN A 177 13.99 -4.42 12.87
CA GLN A 177 13.39 -3.89 14.09
C GLN A 177 12.38 -2.78 13.77
N THR A 178 12.72 -1.93 12.82
CA THR A 178 11.83 -0.87 12.30
C THR A 178 10.65 -1.44 11.52
N THR A 179 10.84 -2.59 10.83
CA THR A 179 9.75 -3.29 10.12
C THR A 179 8.57 -3.57 11.06
N GLY A 180 8.81 -4.16 12.25
CA GLY A 180 7.76 -4.43 13.23
C GLY A 180 6.98 -3.17 13.62
N THR A 181 7.68 -2.06 13.85
CA THR A 181 7.05 -0.77 14.16
C THR A 181 6.17 -0.26 13.02
N ILE A 182 6.64 -0.35 11.77
CA ILE A 182 5.86 0.07 10.58
C ILE A 182 4.57 -0.77 10.44
N LEU A 183 4.68 -2.09 10.62
CA LEU A 183 3.52 -2.97 10.54
C LEU A 183 2.50 -2.71 11.66
N ALA A 184 2.98 -2.43 12.88
CA ALA A 184 2.12 -2.03 14.00
C ALA A 184 1.36 -0.73 13.69
N PHE A 185 2.01 0.28 13.11
CA PHE A 185 1.34 1.51 12.64
C PHE A 185 0.28 1.22 11.58
N LEU A 186 0.58 0.41 10.56
CA LEU A 186 -0.38 0.07 9.50
C LEU A 186 -1.59 -0.68 10.08
N LYS A 187 -1.36 -1.62 11.00
CA LYS A 187 -2.42 -2.34 11.68
C LYS A 187 -3.30 -1.40 12.52
N GLN A 188 -2.70 -0.54 13.33
CA GLN A 188 -3.41 0.45 14.13
C GLN A 188 -4.25 1.41 13.26
N ILE A 189 -3.72 1.84 12.11
CA ILE A 189 -4.42 2.69 11.16
C ILE A 189 -5.65 1.96 10.59
N ASN A 190 -5.49 0.70 10.19
CA ASN A 190 -6.60 -0.12 9.70
C ASN A 190 -7.68 -0.28 10.78
N GLU A 191 -7.31 -0.70 11.99
CA GLU A 191 -8.24 -0.96 13.10
C GLU A 191 -8.94 0.31 13.59
N ARG A 192 -8.23 1.43 13.70
CA ARG A 192 -8.76 2.69 14.23
C ARG A 192 -9.63 3.45 13.24
N PHE A 193 -9.27 3.43 11.96
CA PHE A 193 -9.90 4.26 10.94
C PHE A 193 -10.68 3.45 9.88
N GLY A 194 -10.67 2.12 9.94
CA GLY A 194 -11.34 1.26 8.96
C GLY A 194 -10.77 1.34 7.54
N ILE A 195 -9.53 1.86 7.39
CA ILE A 195 -8.89 2.04 6.07
C ILE A 195 -8.56 0.69 5.46
N THR A 196 -8.98 0.45 4.22
CA THR A 196 -8.59 -0.73 3.45
C THR A 196 -7.14 -0.61 3.03
N ILE A 197 -6.30 -1.60 3.37
CA ILE A 197 -4.86 -1.58 3.07
C ILE A 197 -4.53 -2.67 2.05
N VAL A 198 -3.80 -2.31 1.00
CA VAL A 198 -3.24 -3.27 0.03
C VAL A 198 -1.72 -3.18 0.09
N ILE A 199 -1.08 -4.29 0.45
CA ILE A 199 0.37 -4.38 0.62
C ILE A 199 0.96 -5.28 -0.46
N VAL A 200 1.89 -4.76 -1.22
CA VAL A 200 2.77 -5.55 -2.08
C VAL A 200 4.06 -5.81 -1.34
N THR A 201 4.45 -7.06 -1.25
CA THR A 201 5.72 -7.46 -0.63
C THR A 201 6.19 -8.83 -1.13
N HIS A 202 7.47 -9.10 -0.99
CA HIS A 202 8.08 -10.42 -1.11
C HIS A 202 8.48 -11.00 0.27
N GLU A 203 8.28 -10.24 1.35
CA GLU A 203 8.59 -10.62 2.72
C GLU A 203 7.41 -11.37 3.36
N MET A 204 7.55 -12.69 3.59
CA MET A 204 6.48 -13.54 4.12
C MET A 204 6.08 -13.15 5.54
N GLU A 205 7.03 -12.68 6.36
CA GLU A 205 6.79 -12.23 7.73
C GLU A 205 5.88 -10.99 7.77
N VAL A 206 6.02 -10.09 6.81
CA VAL A 206 5.12 -8.93 6.65
C VAL A 206 3.69 -9.42 6.40
N VAL A 207 3.54 -10.39 5.51
CA VAL A 207 2.23 -10.94 5.16
C VAL A 207 1.58 -11.63 6.36
N LYS A 208 2.32 -12.54 7.04
CA LYS A 208 1.85 -13.24 8.24
C LYS A 208 1.51 -12.28 9.38
N GLY A 209 2.25 -11.16 9.50
CA GLY A 209 2.10 -10.20 10.58
C GLY A 209 0.84 -9.36 10.51
N ILE A 210 0.35 -9.03 9.32
CA ILE A 210 -0.70 -8.01 9.19
C ILE A 210 -1.83 -8.38 8.22
N CYS A 211 -1.58 -9.20 7.19
CA CYS A 211 -2.59 -9.48 6.17
C CYS A 211 -3.62 -10.51 6.65
N GLY A 212 -4.89 -10.28 6.32
CA GLY A 212 -5.95 -11.28 6.51
C GLY A 212 -6.19 -12.14 5.28
N LYS A 213 -5.94 -11.57 4.09
CA LYS A 213 -6.14 -12.22 2.79
C LYS A 213 -4.95 -11.96 1.88
N VAL A 214 -4.73 -12.88 0.96
CA VAL A 214 -3.55 -12.86 0.08
C VAL A 214 -3.92 -13.23 -1.36
N ALA A 215 -3.28 -12.56 -2.33
CA ALA A 215 -3.18 -13.01 -3.71
C ALA A 215 -1.72 -13.31 -4.04
N VAL A 216 -1.48 -14.45 -4.69
CA VAL A 216 -0.17 -14.82 -5.22
C VAL A 216 -0.09 -14.42 -6.69
N MET A 217 0.99 -13.74 -7.05
CA MET A 217 1.29 -13.39 -8.44
C MET A 217 2.53 -14.13 -8.96
N GLU A 218 2.39 -14.71 -10.13
CA GLU A 218 3.47 -15.33 -10.90
C GLU A 218 3.36 -14.92 -12.37
N ASN A 219 4.48 -14.49 -12.97
CA ASN A 219 4.54 -14.14 -14.39
C ASN A 219 3.42 -13.20 -14.86
N GLY A 220 3.13 -12.17 -14.06
CA GLY A 220 2.09 -11.17 -14.34
C GLY A 220 0.66 -11.63 -14.06
N ARG A 221 0.42 -12.86 -13.60
CA ARG A 221 -0.90 -13.42 -13.35
C ARG A 221 -1.17 -13.58 -11.85
N VAL A 222 -2.42 -13.38 -11.44
CA VAL A 222 -2.89 -13.79 -10.13
C VAL A 222 -3.24 -15.27 -10.19
N VAL A 223 -2.40 -16.12 -9.59
CA VAL A 223 -2.54 -17.60 -9.66
C VAL A 223 -3.35 -18.17 -8.51
N GLU A 224 -3.29 -17.56 -7.32
CA GLU A 224 -4.03 -18.03 -6.15
C GLU A 224 -4.56 -16.84 -5.32
N ARG A 225 -5.66 -17.08 -4.60
CA ARG A 225 -6.25 -16.15 -3.63
C ARG A 225 -6.78 -16.93 -2.45
N PHE A 226 -6.47 -16.51 -1.23
CA PHE A 226 -6.94 -17.19 -0.02
C PHE A 226 -6.93 -16.26 1.19
N ALA A 227 -7.67 -16.64 2.24
CA ALA A 227 -7.54 -16.05 3.56
C ALA A 227 -6.47 -16.81 4.35
N LEU A 228 -5.63 -16.10 5.11
CA LEU A 228 -4.56 -16.74 5.89
C LEU A 228 -5.09 -17.69 6.98
N GLY A 229 -6.29 -17.42 7.52
CA GLY A 229 -6.96 -18.30 8.49
C GLY A 229 -7.78 -19.44 7.89
N ASP A 230 -7.82 -19.60 6.56
CA ASP A 230 -8.58 -20.68 5.91
C ASP A 230 -7.78 -21.98 5.94
N GLU A 231 -8.08 -22.84 6.91
CA GLU A 231 -7.42 -24.16 7.07
C GLU A 231 -7.81 -25.15 5.96
N THR A 232 -8.88 -24.91 5.22
CA THR A 232 -9.35 -25.77 4.14
C THR A 232 -8.63 -25.49 2.82
N PHE A 233 -7.95 -24.36 2.71
CA PHE A 233 -7.23 -23.97 1.51
C PHE A 233 -5.99 -24.86 1.29
N VAL A 234 -5.89 -25.44 0.11
CA VAL A 234 -4.77 -26.29 -0.32
C VAL A 234 -3.89 -25.49 -1.30
N PRO A 235 -2.68 -25.05 -0.87
CA PRO A 235 -1.81 -24.25 -1.70
C PRO A 235 -1.24 -25.05 -2.88
N GLN A 236 -1.24 -24.43 -4.07
CA GLN A 236 -0.70 -25.02 -5.30
C GLN A 236 0.66 -24.40 -5.66
N SER A 237 0.79 -23.07 -5.60
CA SER A 237 2.03 -22.37 -5.89
C SER A 237 3.07 -22.59 -4.79
N ASP A 238 4.35 -22.54 -5.15
CA ASP A 238 5.44 -22.71 -4.19
C ASP A 238 5.48 -21.59 -3.15
N ILE A 239 5.09 -20.38 -3.55
CA ILE A 239 4.97 -19.22 -2.66
C ILE A 239 3.88 -19.44 -1.61
N ALA A 240 2.69 -19.92 -2.02
CA ALA A 240 1.61 -20.21 -1.07
C ALA A 240 1.99 -21.36 -0.14
N LYS A 241 2.62 -22.43 -0.65
CA LYS A 241 3.16 -23.53 0.17
C LYS A 241 4.17 -23.01 1.18
N PHE A 242 5.08 -22.15 0.77
CA PHE A 242 6.10 -21.57 1.66
C PHE A 242 5.46 -20.68 2.73
N LEU A 243 4.52 -19.79 2.34
CA LEU A 243 3.82 -18.92 3.28
C LEU A 243 3.06 -19.70 4.35
N LEU A 244 2.46 -20.84 3.98
CA LEU A 244 1.60 -21.63 4.86
C LEU A 244 2.32 -22.78 5.56
N ARG A 245 3.64 -22.98 5.34
CA ARG A 245 4.43 -24.05 5.98
C ARG A 245 4.36 -24.06 7.51
N ASP A 246 4.33 -22.86 8.11
CA ASP A 246 4.35 -22.68 9.56
C ASP A 246 3.00 -22.21 10.09
N ARG A 247 1.90 -22.86 9.72
CA ARG A 247 0.55 -22.54 10.25
C ARG A 247 0.43 -22.67 11.77
N VAL A 248 1.47 -23.14 12.48
CA VAL A 248 1.45 -23.52 13.90
C VAL A 248 1.96 -22.42 14.86
N ALA A 249 2.55 -21.33 14.39
CA ALA A 249 3.02 -20.26 15.27
C ALA A 249 2.31 -18.94 14.99
N PRO A 250 1.50 -18.38 15.93
CA PRO A 250 1.07 -16.99 15.84
C PRO A 250 2.31 -16.10 15.90
N ALA A 251 2.33 -15.05 15.05
CA ALA A 251 3.44 -14.11 14.97
C ALA A 251 3.70 -13.44 16.33
N THR A 252 4.66 -13.92 17.06
CA THR A 252 5.13 -13.39 18.36
C THR A 252 5.72 -11.99 18.23
N TYR A 253 6.05 -11.57 17.00
CA TYR A 253 6.75 -10.31 16.72
C TYR A 253 5.92 -9.03 16.96
N LEU A 254 4.58 -9.09 16.90
CA LEU A 254 3.76 -7.88 17.05
C LEU A 254 3.44 -7.54 18.52
N ASN A 255 3.44 -8.52 19.43
CA ASN A 255 3.05 -8.27 20.83
C ASN A 255 4.11 -7.51 21.66
N GLU A 256 5.38 -7.56 21.26
CA GLU A 256 6.44 -6.85 21.95
C GLU A 256 6.49 -5.33 21.64
N TYR A 257 5.86 -4.90 20.52
CA TYR A 257 5.91 -3.49 20.07
C TYR A 257 4.65 -2.69 20.39
N VAL A 258 3.54 -3.35 20.75
CA VAL A 258 2.26 -2.67 21.05
C VAL A 258 2.24 -2.05 22.45
N THR A 259 3.12 -2.48 23.37
CA THR A 259 3.18 -1.97 24.76
C THR A 259 4.03 -0.71 24.94
N SER A 260 4.62 -0.17 23.87
CA SER A 260 5.55 0.96 23.92
C SER A 260 5.10 2.22 23.16
N ILE A 261 3.81 2.30 22.74
CA ILE A 261 3.26 3.47 22.02
C ILE A 261 2.13 4.08 22.81
#